data_c691bdfab81cb5004de0270614e82695
#
_entry.id   c691bdfab81cb5004de0270614e82695
#
_cell.length_a   1.000
_cell.length_b   1.000
_cell.length_c   1.000
_cell.angle_alpha   90.00
_cell.angle_beta   90.00
_cell.angle_gamma   90.00
#
_symmetry.space_group_name_H-M   'P 1'
#
loop_
_entity.id
_entity.type
_entity.pdbx_description
1 polymer ?
#
loop_
_entity_poly.entity_id
_entity_poly.type
_entity_poly.pdbx_seq_one_letter_code
_entity_poly.pdbx_strand_id
1 'polypeptide(L)'
;MHWKATQNVRGGVFALAMLGTIATAGAQPALPSTATTPSVPAAHAIDPVAVPGFWDPRRRPERPDLSRISVIRFLTETDYPPFNYAGPDGAPAGFNVDLARLICEEMKVACTIQMRRFDTLIASLNSNNGDAVIASIAETPEMRKHVDFSDSYYRTPARFVARRDFNLDDIRPETLEGRKIAVVTGTAHEAYLRALFTEAEPHPYPNEEAARDALKKGEVDLLFGDGISLSFWLNGTDSAGCCEFRGGPYIESRFFGEGVGIAVRRGNDLLRQAFNWALFRLWEKGQFTDLWLRYFPVSPF
;
A
#
# COMPACT_ATOMS: atom_id res chain seq x y z
N MET A 1 19.66 6.88 -48.32
CA MET A 1 18.85 7.73 -49.23
C MET A 1 18.71 9.08 -48.61
N HIS A 2 19.38 10.05 -49.24
CA HIS A 2 19.34 11.48 -48.83
C HIS A 2 18.09 12.16 -49.37
N TRP A 3 17.52 13.06 -48.62
CA TRP A 3 16.82 14.21 -49.18
C TRP A 3 17.09 15.46 -48.36
N LYS A 4 17.79 16.40 -49.01
CA LYS A 4 17.91 17.83 -48.72
C LYS A 4 16.91 18.58 -49.59
N ALA A 5 16.35 19.68 -49.10
CA ALA A 5 16.02 20.89 -49.84
C ALA A 5 15.59 21.97 -48.83
N THR A 6 16.36 22.95 -48.55
CA THR A 6 16.64 24.30 -49.13
C THR A 6 15.45 25.24 -49.12
N GLN A 7 15.61 26.23 -48.29
CA GLN A 7 15.48 27.72 -48.39
C GLN A 7 14.46 28.30 -49.36
N ASN A 8 13.74 29.34 -48.90
CA ASN A 8 13.92 30.70 -49.46
C ASN A 8 13.34 31.83 -48.60
N VAL A 9 14.14 32.89 -48.54
CA VAL A 9 13.98 34.23 -47.92
C VAL A 9 13.27 35.15 -48.89
N ARG A 10 12.46 36.09 -48.36
CA ARG A 10 12.17 37.46 -48.91
C ARG A 10 11.30 38.12 -47.87
N GLY A 11 11.62 39.18 -47.18
CA GLY A 11 12.21 40.47 -47.62
C GLY A 11 11.09 41.43 -48.02
N GLY A 12 10.68 42.32 -47.11
CA GLY A 12 9.72 43.39 -47.42
C GLY A 12 9.72 44.44 -46.33
N VAL A 13 10.55 45.44 -46.50
CA VAL A 13 10.57 46.69 -45.71
C VAL A 13 9.51 47.59 -46.26
N PHE A 14 8.63 48.15 -45.44
CA PHE A 14 7.87 49.36 -45.75
C PHE A 14 7.93 50.33 -44.56
N ALA A 15 8.60 51.44 -44.83
CA ALA A 15 8.58 52.64 -44.01
C ALA A 15 7.43 53.55 -44.55
N LEU A 16 6.61 54.09 -43.66
CA LEU A 16 5.85 55.30 -43.98
C LEU A 16 5.59 56.16 -42.73
N ALA A 17 6.04 57.29 -42.84
CA ALA A 17 5.88 58.64 -42.36
C ALA A 17 4.89 58.93 -41.20
N MET A 18 5.39 59.81 -40.37
CA MET A 18 4.72 60.62 -39.37
C MET A 18 3.68 61.59 -39.98
N LEU A 19 2.55 61.73 -39.30
CA LEU A 19 1.77 62.98 -39.28
C LEU A 19 1.21 63.16 -37.85
N GLY A 20 1.68 64.17 -37.18
CA GLY A 20 1.22 64.56 -35.85
C GLY A 20 -0.13 65.29 -35.91
N THR A 21 -0.99 64.94 -34.95
CA THR A 21 -2.12 65.83 -34.59
C THR A 21 -2.12 66.00 -33.08
N ILE A 22 -2.01 67.24 -32.69
CA ILE A 22 -2.15 67.72 -31.32
C ILE A 22 -3.65 67.67 -30.98
N ALA A 23 -4.03 66.88 -29.99
CA ALA A 23 -5.37 66.93 -29.45
C ALA A 23 -5.29 67.28 -27.94
N THR A 24 -6.06 68.29 -27.65
CA THR A 24 -6.25 69.01 -26.39
C THR A 24 -6.67 68.05 -25.24
N ALA A 25 -6.06 68.23 -24.09
CA ALA A 25 -6.43 67.56 -22.86
C ALA A 25 -7.81 68.03 -22.36
N GLY A 26 -8.79 67.11 -22.43
CA GLY A 26 -10.06 67.27 -21.73
C GLY A 26 -9.95 66.50 -20.38
N ALA A 27 -10.12 67.21 -19.29
CA ALA A 27 -10.19 66.65 -17.96
C ALA A 27 -11.45 65.78 -17.82
N GLN A 28 -11.27 64.44 -17.64
CA GLN A 28 -12.36 63.61 -17.28
C GLN A 28 -12.52 63.57 -15.73
N PRO A 29 -13.77 63.64 -15.24
CA PRO A 29 -14.01 63.51 -13.81
C PRO A 29 -13.69 62.08 -13.33
N ALA A 30 -12.95 61.96 -12.24
CA ALA A 30 -12.64 60.70 -11.56
C ALA A 30 -13.93 60.06 -11.04
N LEU A 31 -14.24 58.86 -11.54
CA LEU A 31 -15.23 57.97 -10.94
C LEU A 31 -14.63 57.29 -9.69
N PRO A 32 -15.40 57.16 -8.60
CA PRO A 32 -14.89 56.45 -7.41
C PRO A 32 -14.75 54.96 -7.73
N SER A 33 -13.50 54.49 -7.73
CA SER A 33 -13.17 53.09 -7.87
C SER A 33 -13.40 52.36 -6.52
N THR A 34 -14.61 51.84 -6.34
CA THR A 34 -14.85 50.81 -5.33
C THR A 34 -14.82 49.44 -6.02
N ALA A 35 -13.65 49.02 -6.47
CA ALA A 35 -13.42 47.63 -6.81
C ALA A 35 -13.14 46.86 -5.52
N THR A 36 -14.20 46.36 -4.91
CA THR A 36 -14.09 45.31 -3.89
C THR A 36 -13.62 44.04 -4.62
N THR A 37 -12.34 43.79 -4.56
CA THR A 37 -11.78 42.48 -5.00
C THR A 37 -12.45 41.40 -4.17
N PRO A 38 -13.16 40.43 -4.77
CA PRO A 38 -13.68 39.31 -4.00
C PRO A 38 -12.45 38.58 -3.40
N SER A 39 -12.38 38.53 -2.08
CA SER A 39 -11.41 37.69 -1.39
C SER A 39 -11.69 36.23 -1.78
N VAL A 40 -10.80 35.65 -2.58
CA VAL A 40 -10.78 34.22 -2.82
C VAL A 40 -10.66 33.58 -1.43
N PRO A 41 -11.61 32.73 -1.01
CA PRO A 41 -11.46 32.03 0.26
C PRO A 41 -10.11 31.32 0.23
N ALA A 42 -9.31 31.51 1.28
CA ALA A 42 -8.06 30.77 1.44
C ALA A 42 -8.39 29.30 1.22
N ALA A 43 -7.73 28.69 0.24
CA ALA A 43 -7.84 27.26 0.03
C ALA A 43 -7.60 26.63 1.39
N HIS A 44 -8.60 25.98 1.95
CA HIS A 44 -8.43 25.18 3.16
C HIS A 44 -7.25 24.28 2.84
N ALA A 45 -6.16 24.43 3.61
CA ALA A 45 -5.08 23.46 3.58
C ALA A 45 -5.78 22.12 3.82
N ILE A 46 -5.81 21.27 2.79
CA ILE A 46 -6.30 19.91 2.92
C ILE A 46 -5.37 19.33 3.98
N ASP A 47 -5.88 19.10 5.19
CA ASP A 47 -5.12 18.33 6.18
C ASP A 47 -4.62 17.09 5.48
N PRO A 48 -3.31 16.79 5.53
CA PRO A 48 -2.80 15.61 4.88
C PRO A 48 -3.64 14.45 5.37
N VAL A 49 -4.32 13.78 4.45
CA VAL A 49 -5.15 12.61 4.77
C VAL A 49 -4.27 11.71 5.60
N ALA A 50 -4.60 11.57 6.89
CA ALA A 50 -3.91 10.66 7.76
C ALA A 50 -4.12 9.27 7.17
N VAL A 51 -3.12 8.76 6.47
CA VAL A 51 -3.15 7.41 5.92
C VAL A 51 -3.32 6.47 7.11
N PRO A 52 -4.44 5.77 7.25
CA PRO A 52 -4.70 5.01 8.46
C PRO A 52 -3.65 3.93 8.65
N GLY A 53 -2.83 4.08 9.65
CA GLY A 53 -2.21 2.95 10.30
C GLY A 53 -0.74 2.66 10.04
N PHE A 54 -0.07 3.23 9.03
CA PHE A 54 1.30 2.81 8.76
C PHE A 54 2.38 3.78 9.25
N TRP A 55 2.24 5.07 8.96
CA TRP A 55 3.29 6.02 9.24
C TRP A 55 2.68 7.37 9.62
N ASP A 56 2.83 7.76 10.86
CA ASP A 56 2.50 9.11 11.27
C ASP A 56 3.65 10.05 10.81
N PRO A 57 3.41 10.97 9.86
CA PRO A 57 4.44 11.88 9.37
C PRO A 57 4.96 12.83 10.46
N ARG A 58 4.25 12.94 11.58
CA ARG A 58 4.66 13.72 12.75
C ARG A 58 5.63 12.96 13.65
N ARG A 59 5.70 11.63 13.53
CA ARG A 59 6.52 10.75 14.36
C ARG A 59 7.71 10.24 13.57
N ARG A 60 8.71 11.11 13.37
CA ARG A 60 9.96 10.75 12.67
C ARG A 60 10.88 9.98 13.60
N PRO A 61 11.22 8.73 13.31
CA PRO A 61 12.22 8.00 14.08
C PRO A 61 13.59 8.63 13.91
N GLU A 62 14.35 8.73 15.00
CA GLU A 62 15.74 9.13 14.94
C GLU A 62 16.59 8.02 14.32
N ARG A 63 17.63 8.42 13.58
CA ARG A 63 18.58 7.45 13.04
C ARG A 63 19.43 6.90 14.17
N PRO A 64 19.39 5.59 14.46
CA PRO A 64 20.25 5.01 15.47
C PRO A 64 21.71 4.98 15.01
N ASP A 65 22.64 4.83 15.97
CA ASP A 65 24.05 4.61 15.65
C ASP A 65 24.25 3.20 15.07
N LEU A 66 24.54 3.14 13.78
CA LEU A 66 24.75 1.90 13.03
C LEU A 66 26.23 1.53 12.90
N SER A 67 27.15 2.25 13.54
CA SER A 67 28.61 2.05 13.40
C SER A 67 29.08 0.63 13.73
N ARG A 68 28.31 -0.10 14.56
CA ARG A 68 28.59 -1.47 14.96
C ARG A 68 27.91 -2.53 14.09
N ILE A 69 27.09 -2.10 13.10
CA ILE A 69 26.37 -3.01 12.21
C ILE A 69 27.03 -2.92 10.84
N SER A 70 27.86 -3.89 10.50
CA SER A 70 28.52 -3.98 9.20
C SER A 70 27.73 -4.83 8.19
N VAL A 71 26.99 -5.82 8.68
CA VAL A 71 26.19 -6.75 7.88
C VAL A 71 24.93 -7.15 8.62
N ILE A 72 23.81 -7.28 7.90
CA ILE A 72 22.56 -7.84 8.43
C ILE A 72 22.25 -9.13 7.68
N ARG A 73 22.04 -10.22 8.43
CA ARG A 73 21.66 -11.51 7.88
C ARG A 73 20.15 -11.66 7.99
N PHE A 74 19.43 -11.41 6.89
CA PHE A 74 17.99 -11.66 6.82
C PHE A 74 17.70 -13.13 6.57
N LEU A 75 16.68 -13.63 7.26
CA LEU A 75 16.05 -14.92 7.00
C LEU A 75 14.68 -14.65 6.36
N THR A 76 14.35 -15.43 5.34
CA THR A 76 13.06 -15.40 4.66
C THR A 76 12.62 -16.82 4.32
N GLU A 77 11.38 -16.99 3.89
CA GLU A 77 10.91 -18.31 3.45
C GLU A 77 10.98 -18.49 1.93
N THR A 78 10.60 -19.67 1.46
CA THR A 78 10.83 -20.11 0.07
C THR A 78 9.58 -20.16 -0.79
N ASP A 79 8.37 -20.07 -0.20
CA ASP A 79 7.12 -20.42 -0.89
C ASP A 79 5.92 -19.58 -0.42
N TYR A 80 6.04 -18.27 -0.55
CA TYR A 80 4.92 -17.33 -0.30
C TYR A 80 4.92 -16.17 -1.33
N PRO A 81 4.70 -16.49 -2.63
CA PRO A 81 4.63 -15.42 -3.65
C PRO A 81 3.37 -14.55 -3.44
N PRO A 82 3.44 -13.25 -3.77
CA PRO A 82 4.60 -12.53 -4.31
C PRO A 82 5.51 -11.93 -3.24
N PHE A 83 5.31 -12.28 -1.96
CA PHE A 83 6.06 -11.68 -0.85
C PHE A 83 7.50 -12.19 -0.76
N ASN A 84 7.67 -13.51 -0.74
CA ASN A 84 8.98 -14.15 -0.70
C ASN A 84 8.92 -15.57 -1.30
N TYR A 85 9.82 -15.88 -2.19
CA TYR A 85 9.86 -17.16 -2.90
C TYR A 85 11.24 -17.40 -3.52
N ALA A 86 11.48 -18.64 -3.96
CA ALA A 86 12.64 -18.95 -4.76
C ALA A 86 12.41 -18.54 -6.21
N GLY A 87 13.26 -17.66 -6.74
CA GLY A 87 13.24 -17.28 -8.15
C GLY A 87 13.62 -18.43 -9.08
N PRO A 88 13.52 -18.22 -10.40
CA PRO A 88 13.86 -19.26 -11.38
C PRO A 88 15.31 -19.74 -11.32
N ASP A 89 16.22 -18.93 -10.81
CA ASP A 89 17.62 -19.19 -10.56
C ASP A 89 17.90 -19.79 -9.17
N GLY A 90 16.85 -20.02 -8.37
CA GLY A 90 16.94 -20.47 -7.00
C GLY A 90 17.33 -19.39 -6.00
N ALA A 91 17.51 -18.12 -6.43
CA ALA A 91 17.82 -17.02 -5.54
C ALA A 91 16.56 -16.48 -4.83
N PRO A 92 16.70 -15.85 -3.65
CA PRO A 92 15.59 -15.19 -2.97
C PRO A 92 15.00 -14.06 -3.83
N ALA A 93 13.68 -14.07 -4.00
CA ALA A 93 12.91 -13.08 -4.75
C ALA A 93 11.61 -12.73 -4.03
N GLY A 94 10.97 -11.62 -4.44
CA GLY A 94 9.69 -11.16 -3.94
C GLY A 94 9.77 -9.85 -3.17
N PHE A 95 8.60 -9.32 -2.81
CA PHE A 95 8.44 -8.01 -2.16
C PHE A 95 9.31 -7.88 -0.89
N ASN A 96 9.26 -8.86 0.02
CA ASN A 96 10.04 -8.83 1.26
C ASN A 96 11.54 -8.84 1.01
N VAL A 97 11.98 -9.56 -0.03
CA VAL A 97 13.40 -9.66 -0.41
C VAL A 97 13.90 -8.31 -0.94
N ASP A 98 13.12 -7.68 -1.80
CA ASP A 98 13.48 -6.37 -2.35
C ASP A 98 13.36 -5.28 -1.29
N LEU A 99 12.39 -5.38 -0.38
CA LEU A 99 12.29 -4.47 0.78
C LEU A 99 13.53 -4.58 1.68
N ALA A 100 13.99 -5.80 1.97
CA ALA A 100 15.21 -6.00 2.74
C ALA A 100 16.44 -5.37 2.08
N ARG A 101 16.56 -5.48 0.74
CA ARG A 101 17.64 -4.84 -0.03
C ARG A 101 17.58 -3.31 0.08
N LEU A 102 16.38 -2.71 -0.11
CA LEU A 102 16.19 -1.26 0.03
C LEU A 102 16.48 -0.77 1.44
N ILE A 103 16.09 -1.52 2.47
CA ILE A 103 16.40 -1.20 3.87
C ILE A 103 17.91 -1.14 4.08
N CYS A 104 18.65 -2.11 3.58
CA CYS A 104 20.10 -2.13 3.73
C CYS A 104 20.79 -1.02 2.95
N GLU A 105 20.31 -0.70 1.77
CA GLU A 105 20.77 0.43 0.97
C GLU A 105 20.56 1.76 1.73
N GLU A 106 19.36 1.99 2.29
CA GLU A 106 19.06 3.17 3.09
C GLU A 106 19.94 3.27 4.33
N MET A 107 20.18 2.15 5.01
CA MET A 107 21.04 2.08 6.20
C MET A 107 22.54 2.17 5.85
N LYS A 108 22.92 1.92 4.59
CA LYS A 108 24.30 1.80 4.10
C LYS A 108 25.08 0.68 4.79
N VAL A 109 24.44 -0.48 4.95
CA VAL A 109 25.03 -1.70 5.50
C VAL A 109 24.94 -2.84 4.49
N ALA A 110 25.87 -3.79 4.56
CA ALA A 110 25.79 -4.99 3.72
C ALA A 110 24.66 -5.91 4.20
N CYS A 111 24.04 -6.64 3.27
CA CYS A 111 23.00 -7.61 3.59
C CYS A 111 23.25 -8.96 2.94
N THR A 112 22.89 -10.01 3.66
CA THR A 112 22.68 -11.34 3.11
C THR A 112 21.23 -11.77 3.34
N ILE A 113 20.63 -12.47 2.39
CA ILE A 113 19.26 -12.96 2.51
C ILE A 113 19.32 -14.49 2.33
N GLN A 114 18.90 -15.21 3.34
CA GLN A 114 18.94 -16.68 3.38
C GLN A 114 17.52 -17.22 3.46
N MET A 115 17.19 -18.10 2.56
CA MET A 115 15.92 -18.82 2.59
C MET A 115 15.96 -19.98 3.58
N ARG A 116 14.85 -20.15 4.31
CA ARG A 116 14.60 -21.23 5.27
C ARG A 116 13.15 -21.67 5.15
N ARG A 117 12.84 -22.85 5.66
CA ARG A 117 11.45 -23.25 5.85
C ARG A 117 10.80 -22.34 6.89
N PHE A 118 9.54 -21.97 6.69
CA PHE A 118 8.80 -21.05 7.55
C PHE A 118 8.83 -21.45 9.03
N ASP A 119 8.57 -22.73 9.31
CA ASP A 119 8.53 -23.30 10.66
C ASP A 119 9.88 -23.23 11.42
N THR A 120 10.99 -23.02 10.71
CA THR A 120 12.34 -22.95 11.29
C THR A 120 12.86 -21.52 11.46
N LEU A 121 12.16 -20.49 10.93
CA LEU A 121 12.65 -19.12 10.89
C LEU A 121 12.95 -18.57 12.30
N ILE A 122 11.99 -18.66 13.21
CA ILE A 122 12.12 -18.10 14.57
C ILE A 122 13.17 -18.86 15.39
N ALA A 123 13.21 -20.18 15.28
CA ALA A 123 14.25 -20.98 15.93
C ALA A 123 15.65 -20.61 15.39
N SER A 124 15.79 -20.42 14.08
CA SER A 124 17.05 -20.01 13.44
C SER A 124 17.48 -18.61 13.88
N LEU A 125 16.55 -17.66 13.98
CA LEU A 125 16.79 -16.31 14.47
C LEU A 125 17.32 -16.36 15.93
N ASN A 126 16.64 -17.09 16.80
CA ASN A 126 17.00 -17.20 18.21
C ASN A 126 18.30 -17.96 18.44
N SER A 127 18.66 -18.88 17.52
CA SER A 127 19.94 -19.58 17.51
C SER A 127 21.09 -18.79 16.84
N ASN A 128 20.90 -17.50 16.57
CA ASN A 128 21.88 -16.61 15.95
C ASN A 128 22.33 -17.02 14.52
N ASN A 129 21.49 -17.77 13.79
CA ASN A 129 21.73 -18.11 12.39
C ASN A 129 21.26 -17.01 11.41
N GLY A 130 20.73 -15.92 11.96
CA GLY A 130 20.30 -14.69 11.27
C GLY A 130 20.15 -13.57 12.27
N ASP A 131 19.96 -12.35 11.79
CA ASP A 131 19.80 -11.16 12.63
C ASP A 131 18.37 -10.63 12.60
N ALA A 132 17.66 -10.88 11.51
CA ALA A 132 16.26 -10.50 11.31
C ALA A 132 15.51 -11.52 10.45
N VAL A 133 14.18 -11.58 10.62
CA VAL A 133 13.28 -12.33 9.75
C VAL A 133 12.35 -11.38 9.03
N ILE A 134 12.31 -11.47 7.70
CA ILE A 134 11.39 -10.75 6.82
C ILE A 134 10.66 -11.76 5.93
N ALA A 135 9.53 -12.26 6.42
CA ALA A 135 8.79 -13.39 5.85
C ALA A 135 7.28 -13.30 6.08
N SER A 136 6.73 -12.10 6.08
CA SER A 136 5.29 -11.86 6.30
C SER A 136 4.75 -12.42 7.62
N ILE A 137 5.58 -12.44 8.68
CA ILE A 137 5.14 -12.91 9.98
C ILE A 137 4.22 -11.87 10.62
N ALA A 138 3.00 -12.29 10.90
CA ALA A 138 2.04 -11.44 11.61
C ALA A 138 2.48 -11.20 13.05
N GLU A 139 2.39 -9.96 13.48
CA GLU A 139 2.64 -9.56 14.85
C GLU A 139 1.45 -9.92 15.74
N THR A 140 1.55 -11.06 16.40
CA THR A 140 0.53 -11.56 17.34
C THR A 140 1.06 -11.56 18.79
N PRO A 141 0.18 -11.53 19.80
CA PRO A 141 0.59 -11.65 21.20
C PRO A 141 1.42 -12.90 21.50
N GLU A 142 1.15 -13.99 20.81
CA GLU A 142 1.94 -15.23 20.95
C GLU A 142 3.33 -15.06 20.36
N MET A 143 3.45 -14.50 19.16
CA MET A 143 4.73 -14.31 18.50
C MET A 143 5.64 -13.33 19.26
N ARG A 144 5.06 -12.29 19.87
CA ARG A 144 5.78 -11.34 20.75
C ARG A 144 6.44 -11.99 21.99
N LYS A 145 6.03 -13.18 22.37
CA LYS A 145 6.73 -13.93 23.44
C LYS A 145 8.10 -14.45 23.00
N HIS A 146 8.30 -14.59 21.71
CA HIS A 146 9.50 -15.22 21.13
C HIS A 146 10.45 -14.23 20.45
N VAL A 147 9.92 -13.14 19.89
CA VAL A 147 10.66 -12.13 19.12
C VAL A 147 10.10 -10.74 19.38
N ASP A 148 10.87 -9.71 19.04
CA ASP A 148 10.39 -8.34 18.93
C ASP A 148 10.20 -7.99 17.44
N PHE A 149 9.33 -7.03 17.13
CA PHE A 149 9.02 -6.60 15.78
C PHE A 149 9.39 -5.13 15.55
N SER A 150 9.75 -4.81 14.32
CA SER A 150 9.72 -3.43 13.83
C SER A 150 8.29 -2.90 13.83
N ASP A 151 8.11 -1.61 13.53
CA ASP A 151 6.79 -1.11 13.13
C ASP A 151 6.26 -1.93 11.96
N SER A 152 4.95 -2.14 11.95
CA SER A 152 4.30 -2.87 10.86
C SER A 152 4.51 -2.16 9.53
N TYR A 153 4.94 -2.88 8.49
CA TYR A 153 5.17 -2.30 7.17
C TYR A 153 4.06 -2.60 6.17
N TYR A 154 3.16 -3.53 6.46
CA TYR A 154 1.88 -3.66 5.79
C TYR A 154 0.85 -4.37 6.67
N ARG A 155 -0.41 -4.21 6.29
CA ARG A 155 -1.55 -4.97 6.81
C ARG A 155 -2.33 -5.53 5.64
N THR A 156 -2.90 -6.70 5.80
CA THR A 156 -3.86 -7.24 4.85
C THR A 156 -5.26 -6.86 5.31
N PRO A 157 -5.89 -5.86 4.68
CA PRO A 157 -7.25 -5.50 5.05
C PRO A 157 -8.21 -6.59 4.59
N ALA A 158 -9.22 -6.88 5.39
CA ALA A 158 -10.35 -7.65 4.90
C ALA A 158 -11.25 -6.77 4.02
N ARG A 159 -11.82 -7.34 2.97
CA ARG A 159 -12.68 -6.64 2.01
C ARG A 159 -13.87 -7.50 1.64
N PHE A 160 -15.00 -6.83 1.36
CA PHE A 160 -16.10 -7.47 0.63
C PHE A 160 -15.87 -7.36 -0.88
N VAL A 161 -16.34 -8.39 -1.58
CA VAL A 161 -16.44 -8.44 -3.04
C VAL A 161 -17.86 -8.81 -3.41
N ALA A 162 -18.41 -8.15 -4.42
CA ALA A 162 -19.71 -8.48 -5.01
C ALA A 162 -19.57 -8.58 -6.52
N ARG A 163 -20.56 -9.23 -7.17
CA ARG A 163 -20.70 -9.12 -8.61
C ARG A 163 -21.01 -7.68 -9.01
N ARG A 164 -20.55 -7.26 -10.18
CA ARG A 164 -20.75 -5.88 -10.68
C ARG A 164 -22.22 -5.51 -10.88
N ASP A 165 -23.06 -6.52 -11.18
CA ASP A 165 -24.50 -6.38 -11.35
C ASP A 165 -25.28 -6.39 -10.02
N PHE A 166 -24.60 -6.61 -8.91
CA PHE A 166 -25.20 -6.62 -7.58
C PHE A 166 -25.37 -5.19 -7.07
N ASN A 167 -26.62 -4.76 -6.92
CA ASN A 167 -26.92 -3.39 -6.48
C ASN A 167 -26.94 -3.33 -4.95
N LEU A 168 -25.88 -2.73 -4.39
CA LEU A 168 -25.76 -2.41 -2.98
C LEU A 168 -24.92 -1.13 -2.84
N ASP A 169 -25.55 -0.08 -2.35
CA ASP A 169 -24.93 1.25 -2.31
C ASP A 169 -23.87 1.38 -1.19
N ASP A 170 -24.04 0.67 -0.08
CA ASP A 170 -23.16 0.76 1.08
C ASP A 170 -23.06 -0.57 1.84
N ILE A 171 -21.92 -0.82 2.48
CA ILE A 171 -21.66 -1.99 3.31
C ILE A 171 -21.72 -1.58 4.78
N ARG A 172 -22.87 -1.84 5.39
CA ARG A 172 -23.12 -1.69 6.84
C ARG A 172 -23.84 -2.91 7.36
N PRO A 173 -23.77 -3.20 8.68
CA PRO A 173 -24.47 -4.35 9.25
C PRO A 173 -25.96 -4.40 8.84
N GLU A 174 -26.65 -3.27 8.86
CA GLU A 174 -28.08 -3.17 8.57
C GLU A 174 -28.39 -3.41 7.09
N THR A 175 -27.50 -3.03 6.18
CA THR A 175 -27.69 -3.22 4.73
C THR A 175 -27.39 -4.66 4.28
N LEU A 176 -26.74 -5.43 5.15
CA LEU A 176 -26.41 -6.85 4.91
C LEU A 176 -27.38 -7.81 5.60
N GLU A 177 -28.48 -7.33 6.17
CA GLU A 177 -29.53 -8.18 6.75
C GLU A 177 -30.02 -9.21 5.72
N GLY A 178 -29.96 -10.50 6.08
CA GLY A 178 -30.36 -11.62 5.24
C GLY A 178 -29.52 -11.83 3.98
N ARG A 179 -28.40 -11.12 3.80
CA ARG A 179 -27.49 -11.32 2.65
C ARG A 179 -26.57 -12.50 2.88
N LYS A 180 -26.47 -13.35 1.87
CA LYS A 180 -25.60 -14.52 1.87
C LYS A 180 -24.17 -14.10 1.60
N ILE A 181 -23.29 -14.31 2.56
CA ILE A 181 -21.89 -13.88 2.48
C ILE A 181 -20.97 -15.09 2.55
N ALA A 182 -20.30 -15.40 1.44
CA ALA A 182 -19.27 -16.42 1.41
C ALA A 182 -18.08 -16.02 2.30
N VAL A 183 -17.57 -16.96 3.06
CA VAL A 183 -16.37 -16.78 3.89
C VAL A 183 -15.67 -18.13 4.04
N VAL A 184 -14.34 -18.12 4.23
CA VAL A 184 -13.58 -19.36 4.45
C VAL A 184 -13.71 -19.81 5.90
N THR A 185 -14.06 -21.08 6.10
CA THR A 185 -14.27 -21.68 7.42
C THR A 185 -13.04 -21.59 8.32
N GLY A 186 -13.25 -21.23 9.58
CA GLY A 186 -12.20 -21.20 10.63
C GLY A 186 -11.22 -20.04 10.52
N THR A 187 -11.49 -19.05 9.64
CA THR A 187 -10.64 -17.87 9.47
C THR A 187 -11.03 -16.72 10.41
N ALA A 188 -10.10 -15.78 10.57
CA ALA A 188 -10.38 -14.51 11.24
C ALA A 188 -11.49 -13.72 10.53
N HIS A 189 -11.63 -13.87 9.22
CA HIS A 189 -12.68 -13.25 8.42
C HIS A 189 -14.07 -13.79 8.82
N GLU A 190 -14.21 -15.10 9.00
CA GLU A 190 -15.46 -15.67 9.51
C GLU A 190 -15.78 -15.17 10.91
N ALA A 191 -14.78 -15.13 11.80
CA ALA A 191 -14.97 -14.64 13.17
C ALA A 191 -15.38 -13.16 13.21
N TYR A 192 -14.76 -12.34 12.35
CA TYR A 192 -15.10 -10.93 12.18
C TYR A 192 -16.54 -10.73 11.69
N LEU A 193 -16.91 -11.44 10.62
CA LEU A 193 -18.24 -11.37 10.02
C LEU A 193 -19.32 -11.70 11.05
N ARG A 194 -19.15 -12.81 11.78
CA ARG A 194 -20.10 -13.24 12.83
C ARG A 194 -20.19 -12.28 14.00
N ALA A 195 -19.10 -11.58 14.33
CA ALA A 195 -19.07 -10.68 15.47
C ALA A 195 -19.65 -9.29 15.16
N LEU A 196 -19.50 -8.78 13.95
CA LEU A 196 -19.81 -7.39 13.61
C LEU A 196 -20.90 -7.22 12.56
N PHE A 197 -21.25 -8.28 11.83
CA PHE A 197 -22.32 -8.29 10.83
C PHE A 197 -23.35 -9.37 11.21
N THR A 198 -23.94 -9.21 12.39
CA THR A 198 -24.81 -10.22 13.03
C THR A 198 -26.07 -10.54 12.27
N GLU A 199 -26.56 -9.58 11.48
CA GLU A 199 -27.79 -9.72 10.67
C GLU A 199 -27.54 -10.37 9.30
N ALA A 200 -26.26 -10.53 8.91
CA ALA A 200 -25.89 -11.21 7.68
C ALA A 200 -25.98 -12.74 7.82
N GLU A 201 -26.09 -13.45 6.70
CA GLU A 201 -26.06 -14.91 6.64
C GLU A 201 -24.67 -15.41 6.19
N PRO A 202 -23.74 -15.77 7.10
CA PRO A 202 -22.45 -16.33 6.71
C PRO A 202 -22.61 -17.71 6.08
N HIS A 203 -22.08 -17.87 4.87
CA HIS A 203 -21.99 -19.14 4.15
C HIS A 203 -20.52 -19.60 4.13
N PRO A 204 -20.11 -20.51 5.04
CA PRO A 204 -18.73 -20.96 5.13
C PRO A 204 -18.38 -21.94 3.99
N TYR A 205 -17.20 -21.73 3.39
CA TYR A 205 -16.61 -22.58 2.36
C TYR A 205 -15.27 -23.16 2.84
N PRO A 206 -14.83 -24.31 2.31
CA PRO A 206 -13.60 -24.97 2.77
C PRO A 206 -12.33 -24.20 2.37
N ASN A 207 -12.38 -23.42 1.31
CA ASN A 207 -11.26 -22.63 0.80
C ASN A 207 -11.76 -21.42 -0.02
N GLU A 208 -10.83 -20.57 -0.39
CA GLU A 208 -11.11 -19.33 -1.12
C GLU A 208 -11.63 -19.57 -2.54
N GLU A 209 -11.11 -20.60 -3.22
CA GLU A 209 -11.53 -20.96 -4.58
C GLU A 209 -13.02 -21.30 -4.62
N ALA A 210 -13.49 -22.16 -3.71
CA ALA A 210 -14.90 -22.52 -3.61
C ALA A 210 -15.78 -21.30 -3.29
N ALA A 211 -15.33 -20.40 -2.42
CA ALA A 211 -16.03 -19.17 -2.08
C ALA A 211 -16.14 -18.20 -3.28
N ARG A 212 -15.06 -18.05 -4.05
CA ARG A 212 -15.01 -17.25 -5.29
C ARG A 212 -15.95 -17.81 -6.37
N ASP A 213 -15.95 -19.13 -6.53
CA ASP A 213 -16.83 -19.81 -7.49
C ASP A 213 -18.31 -19.64 -7.14
N ALA A 214 -18.66 -19.75 -5.87
CA ALA A 214 -20.02 -19.50 -5.40
C ALA A 214 -20.49 -18.07 -5.68
N LEU A 215 -19.62 -17.06 -5.45
CA LEU A 215 -19.89 -15.67 -5.80
C LEU A 215 -20.11 -15.51 -7.31
N LYS A 216 -19.22 -16.06 -8.14
CA LYS A 216 -19.33 -15.99 -9.61
C LYS A 216 -20.64 -16.57 -10.12
N LYS A 217 -21.07 -17.71 -9.55
CA LYS A 217 -22.33 -18.39 -9.93
C LYS A 217 -23.58 -17.71 -9.37
N GLY A 218 -23.43 -16.73 -8.47
CA GLY A 218 -24.57 -16.07 -7.81
C GLY A 218 -25.24 -16.89 -6.74
N GLU A 219 -24.58 -17.91 -6.21
CA GLU A 219 -25.06 -18.72 -5.08
C GLU A 219 -25.06 -17.93 -3.76
N VAL A 220 -24.19 -16.92 -3.69
CA VAL A 220 -24.07 -15.94 -2.60
C VAL A 220 -24.08 -14.52 -3.16
N ASP A 221 -24.42 -13.54 -2.31
CA ASP A 221 -24.47 -12.13 -2.66
C ASP A 221 -23.09 -11.46 -2.62
N LEU A 222 -22.32 -11.79 -1.61
CA LEU A 222 -20.98 -11.23 -1.35
C LEU A 222 -19.98 -12.33 -0.98
N LEU A 223 -18.71 -11.99 -1.10
CA LEU A 223 -17.58 -12.72 -0.54
C LEU A 223 -16.82 -11.79 0.40
N PHE A 224 -16.45 -12.26 1.60
CA PHE A 224 -15.63 -11.54 2.54
C PHE A 224 -14.33 -12.28 2.83
N GLY A 225 -13.19 -11.63 2.62
CA GLY A 225 -11.89 -12.28 2.73
C GLY A 225 -10.72 -11.32 2.70
N ASP A 226 -9.50 -11.88 2.56
CA ASP A 226 -8.26 -11.12 2.49
C ASP A 226 -8.21 -10.22 1.24
N GLY A 227 -8.06 -8.93 1.46
CA GLY A 227 -8.12 -7.94 0.37
C GLY A 227 -6.99 -8.07 -0.64
N ILE A 228 -5.79 -8.52 -0.22
CA ILE A 228 -4.66 -8.71 -1.14
C ILE A 228 -4.92 -9.93 -2.02
N SER A 229 -5.28 -11.06 -1.44
CA SER A 229 -5.62 -12.27 -2.18
C SER A 229 -6.77 -12.01 -3.16
N LEU A 230 -7.82 -11.34 -2.70
CA LEU A 230 -8.96 -10.96 -3.55
C LEU A 230 -8.56 -9.97 -4.64
N SER A 231 -7.61 -9.06 -4.40
CA SER A 231 -7.15 -8.12 -5.43
C SER A 231 -6.46 -8.84 -6.59
N PHE A 232 -5.64 -9.84 -6.31
CA PHE A 232 -5.03 -10.67 -7.36
C PHE A 232 -6.08 -11.43 -8.17
N TRP A 233 -7.06 -12.02 -7.50
CA TRP A 233 -8.15 -12.70 -8.18
C TRP A 233 -8.96 -11.74 -9.07
N LEU A 234 -9.37 -10.58 -8.55
CA LEU A 234 -10.15 -9.59 -9.29
C LEU A 234 -9.43 -9.06 -10.54
N ASN A 235 -8.11 -8.92 -10.48
CA ASN A 235 -7.28 -8.47 -11.59
C ASN A 235 -6.75 -9.62 -12.46
N GLY A 236 -6.94 -10.87 -12.05
CA GLY A 236 -6.56 -12.06 -12.78
C GLY A 236 -7.64 -12.51 -13.78
N THR A 237 -7.28 -13.48 -14.62
CA THR A 237 -8.18 -14.07 -15.61
C THR A 237 -9.33 -14.86 -15.00
N ASP A 238 -9.13 -15.41 -13.80
CA ASP A 238 -10.07 -16.34 -13.15
C ASP A 238 -11.35 -15.66 -12.68
N SER A 239 -11.29 -14.34 -12.39
CA SER A 239 -12.47 -13.55 -12.09
C SER A 239 -13.38 -13.34 -13.31
N ALA A 240 -12.82 -13.43 -14.53
CA ALA A 240 -13.50 -13.08 -15.78
C ALA A 240 -14.14 -11.67 -15.73
N GLY A 241 -13.61 -10.76 -14.90
CA GLY A 241 -14.13 -9.40 -14.71
C GLY A 241 -15.53 -9.34 -14.07
N CYS A 242 -16.00 -10.44 -13.44
CA CYS A 242 -17.35 -10.53 -12.87
C CYS A 242 -17.62 -9.53 -11.77
N CYS A 243 -16.61 -9.20 -11.03
CA CYS A 243 -16.75 -8.78 -9.65
C CYS A 243 -15.88 -7.57 -9.32
N GLU A 244 -16.16 -6.91 -8.19
CA GLU A 244 -15.41 -5.75 -7.72
C GLU A 244 -15.46 -5.63 -6.19
N PHE A 245 -14.53 -4.88 -5.62
CA PHE A 245 -14.54 -4.57 -4.19
C PHE A 245 -15.75 -3.71 -3.82
N ARG A 246 -16.31 -4.01 -2.65
CA ARG A 246 -17.35 -3.24 -2.00
C ARG A 246 -16.97 -2.98 -0.53
N GLY A 247 -17.15 -1.76 -0.06
CA GLY A 247 -16.86 -1.37 1.33
C GLY A 247 -15.41 -1.63 1.78
N GLY A 248 -15.13 -1.31 3.04
CA GLY A 248 -13.81 -1.44 3.65
C GLY A 248 -12.78 -0.42 3.16
N PRO A 249 -11.51 -0.55 3.53
CA PRO A 249 -10.86 -1.72 4.16
C PRO A 249 -11.23 -1.92 5.64
N TYR A 250 -11.31 -3.18 6.08
CA TYR A 250 -11.51 -3.55 7.48
C TYR A 250 -10.19 -4.06 8.06
N ILE A 251 -9.69 -3.38 9.09
CA ILE A 251 -8.34 -3.58 9.66
C ILE A 251 -8.36 -3.78 11.18
N GLU A 252 -9.45 -4.29 11.71
CA GLU A 252 -9.64 -4.48 13.15
C GLU A 252 -8.59 -5.41 13.74
N SER A 253 -7.67 -4.83 14.55
CA SER A 253 -6.51 -5.57 15.10
C SER A 253 -6.92 -6.78 15.96
N ARG A 254 -8.08 -6.74 16.61
CA ARG A 254 -8.60 -7.86 17.39
C ARG A 254 -8.75 -9.15 16.57
N PHE A 255 -9.07 -9.02 15.28
CA PHE A 255 -9.29 -10.14 14.37
C PHE A 255 -8.11 -10.36 13.43
N PHE A 256 -7.55 -9.28 12.85
CA PHE A 256 -6.56 -9.34 11.77
C PHE A 256 -5.12 -9.06 12.24
N GLY A 257 -4.92 -8.88 13.57
CA GLY A 257 -3.61 -8.60 14.16
C GLY A 257 -3.14 -7.17 13.95
N GLU A 258 -1.93 -6.87 14.45
CA GLU A 258 -1.33 -5.53 14.37
C GLU A 258 -0.62 -5.28 13.02
N GLY A 259 -0.66 -6.24 12.12
CA GLY A 259 0.01 -6.21 10.83
C GLY A 259 1.27 -7.06 10.81
N VAL A 260 2.12 -6.82 9.81
CA VAL A 260 3.34 -7.58 9.54
C VAL A 260 4.55 -6.71 9.79
N GLY A 261 5.45 -7.16 10.64
CA GLY A 261 6.71 -6.50 10.98
C GLY A 261 7.94 -7.34 10.64
N ILE A 262 9.11 -6.72 10.69
CA ILE A 262 10.39 -7.42 10.62
C ILE A 262 10.72 -7.94 12.02
N ALA A 263 10.84 -9.25 12.18
CA ALA A 263 11.14 -9.84 13.46
C ALA A 263 12.64 -9.82 13.78
N VAL A 264 12.99 -9.47 15.01
CA VAL A 264 14.34 -9.49 15.55
C VAL A 264 14.36 -10.29 16.85
N ARG A 265 15.54 -10.73 17.31
CA ARG A 265 15.68 -11.36 18.64
C ARG A 265 15.18 -10.38 19.70
N ARG A 266 14.53 -10.93 20.72
CA ARG A 266 14.04 -10.13 21.86
C ARG A 266 15.17 -9.32 22.48
N GLY A 267 14.88 -8.04 22.77
CA GLY A 267 15.83 -7.09 23.36
C GLY A 267 16.86 -6.54 22.35
N ASN A 268 16.77 -6.85 21.05
CA ASN A 268 17.61 -6.22 20.04
C ASN A 268 17.01 -4.88 19.57
N ASP A 269 16.91 -3.92 20.50
CA ASP A 269 16.31 -2.62 20.28
C ASP A 269 17.05 -1.80 19.22
N LEU A 270 18.36 -1.95 19.14
CA LEU A 270 19.17 -1.23 18.14
C LEU A 270 18.71 -1.59 16.72
N LEU A 271 18.62 -2.88 16.42
CA LEU A 271 18.25 -3.34 15.08
C LEU A 271 16.76 -3.04 14.79
N ARG A 272 15.90 -3.19 15.80
CA ARG A 272 14.48 -2.85 15.71
C ARG A 272 14.26 -1.36 15.35
N GLN A 273 14.95 -0.46 16.06
CA GLN A 273 14.91 0.98 15.79
C GLN A 273 15.52 1.33 14.43
N ALA A 274 16.57 0.61 14.02
CA ALA A 274 17.17 0.77 12.71
C ALA A 274 16.20 0.44 11.58
N PHE A 275 15.44 -0.64 11.73
CA PHE A 275 14.39 -0.99 10.76
C PHE A 275 13.26 0.03 10.75
N ASN A 276 12.79 0.50 11.90
CA ASN A 276 11.76 1.53 11.97
C ASN A 276 12.20 2.80 11.26
N TRP A 277 13.44 3.25 11.51
CA TRP A 277 14.01 4.40 10.83
C TRP A 277 14.10 4.17 9.31
N ALA A 278 14.62 3.04 8.86
CA ALA A 278 14.80 2.75 7.44
C ALA A 278 13.45 2.64 6.71
N LEU A 279 12.47 1.93 7.29
CA LEU A 279 11.12 1.82 6.75
C LEU A 279 10.46 3.20 6.59
N PHE A 280 10.56 4.05 7.63
CA PHE A 280 10.06 5.42 7.57
C PHE A 280 10.73 6.22 6.45
N ARG A 281 12.05 6.11 6.29
CA ARG A 281 12.80 6.79 5.23
C ARG A 281 12.41 6.34 3.83
N LEU A 282 12.21 5.04 3.63
CA LEU A 282 11.74 4.49 2.36
C LEU A 282 10.35 5.00 2.01
N TRP A 283 9.45 5.07 3.00
CA TRP A 283 8.12 5.64 2.83
C TRP A 283 8.19 7.14 2.51
N GLU A 284 8.95 7.93 3.27
CA GLU A 284 9.11 9.38 3.07
C GLU A 284 9.62 9.71 1.66
N LYS A 285 10.47 8.85 1.09
CA LYS A 285 11.02 8.98 -0.27
C LYS A 285 10.09 8.42 -1.36
N GLY A 286 8.95 7.84 -1.02
CA GLY A 286 8.06 7.17 -1.95
C GLY A 286 8.54 5.78 -2.41
N GLN A 287 9.75 5.36 -2.03
CA GLN A 287 10.36 4.10 -2.48
C GLN A 287 9.59 2.86 -1.99
N PHE A 288 8.98 2.94 -0.81
CA PHE A 288 8.12 1.86 -0.32
C PHE A 288 6.87 1.69 -1.21
N THR A 289 6.20 2.79 -1.54
CA THR A 289 5.01 2.78 -2.41
C THR A 289 5.36 2.28 -3.81
N ASP A 290 6.47 2.75 -4.38
CA ASP A 290 6.94 2.30 -5.70
C ASP A 290 7.27 0.80 -5.70
N LEU A 291 7.90 0.31 -4.62
CA LEU A 291 8.17 -1.12 -4.46
C LEU A 291 6.87 -1.91 -4.34
N TRP A 292 5.93 -1.46 -3.52
CA TRP A 292 4.65 -2.12 -3.33
C TRP A 292 3.89 -2.28 -4.65
N LEU A 293 3.74 -1.18 -5.40
CA LEU A 293 2.99 -1.17 -6.66
C LEU A 293 3.63 -2.02 -7.78
N ARG A 294 4.90 -2.43 -7.64
CA ARG A 294 5.51 -3.43 -8.54
C ARG A 294 4.99 -4.85 -8.30
N TYR A 295 4.56 -5.15 -7.08
CA TYR A 295 4.12 -6.48 -6.70
C TYR A 295 2.60 -6.60 -6.55
N PHE A 296 1.92 -5.52 -6.22
CA PHE A 296 0.50 -5.53 -5.86
C PHE A 296 -0.31 -4.56 -6.72
N PRO A 297 -1.47 -5.01 -7.27
CA PRO A 297 -2.29 -4.19 -8.16
C PRO A 297 -3.11 -3.12 -7.45
N VAL A 298 -2.98 -3.02 -6.12
CA VAL A 298 -3.70 -2.07 -5.27
C VAL A 298 -2.71 -1.31 -4.39
N SER A 299 -3.09 -0.08 -4.00
CA SER A 299 -2.31 0.70 -3.04
C SER A 299 -2.13 -0.05 -1.71
N PRO A 300 -1.01 0.14 -1.00
CA PRO A 300 -0.82 -0.39 0.35
C PRO A 300 -1.72 0.29 1.40
N PHE A 301 -2.43 1.35 1.01
CA PHE A 301 -3.25 2.22 1.86
C PHE A 301 -4.66 2.41 1.31
#